data_b89a2c17c75fd3c5b695913ddb7c553a
#
_entry.id   b89a2c17c75fd3c5b695913ddb7c553a
#
_cell.length_a   1.000
_cell.length_b   1.000
_cell.length_c   1.000
_cell.angle_alpha   90.00
_cell.angle_beta   90.00
_cell.angle_gamma   90.00
#
_symmetry.space_group_name_H-M   'P 1'
#
loop_
_entity.id
_entity.type
_entity.pdbx_description
1 polymer ?
#
loop_
_entity_poly.entity_id
_entity_poly.type
_entity_poly.pdbx_seq_one_letter_code
_entity_poly.pdbx_strand_id
1 'polypeptide(L)'
;MRETYNTYIDLTKYVPTWRGHTFIGWYSERSLTNKVSEVYLTRDLTVYAGWRVDENPNTGANPFTDVSEKDWFYGDVMFVYENGLMLGTSKTLFSPHGTATRGMMATILWRMEGSPAPKGKNSFTDVEAGRWYADAITWAAENGIFAGYSMDKFGPDDPI
;
A
#
# COMPACT_ATOMS: atom_id res chain seq x y z
N MET A 1 -14.01 5.05 18.32
CA MET A 1 -15.39 4.53 18.41
C MET A 1 -15.97 4.99 19.72
N ARG A 2 -17.18 5.50 19.74
CA ARG A 2 -17.93 5.84 20.98
C ARG A 2 -19.25 5.09 20.92
N GLU A 3 -19.47 4.23 21.90
CA GLU A 3 -20.65 3.38 22.00
C GLU A 3 -21.36 3.60 23.34
N THR A 4 -22.61 3.17 23.42
CA THR A 4 -23.44 3.37 24.61
C THR A 4 -23.14 2.27 25.64
N TYR A 5 -22.99 2.62 26.92
CA TYR A 5 -22.85 1.65 28.00
C TYR A 5 -24.07 0.73 28.12
N ASN A 6 -23.85 -0.43 28.70
CA ASN A 6 -24.84 -1.50 28.89
C ASN A 6 -25.38 -2.08 27.56
N THR A 7 -24.50 -2.21 26.58
CA THR A 7 -24.84 -2.79 25.28
C THR A 7 -23.78 -3.80 24.83
N TYR A 8 -24.16 -4.76 24.01
CA TYR A 8 -23.25 -5.63 23.31
C TYR A 8 -22.75 -4.94 22.05
N ILE A 9 -21.45 -4.95 21.86
CA ILE A 9 -20.78 -4.46 20.66
C ILE A 9 -20.27 -5.65 19.85
N ASP A 10 -20.83 -5.83 18.68
CA ASP A 10 -20.39 -6.81 17.70
C ASP A 10 -19.13 -6.28 17.01
N LEU A 11 -17.98 -6.84 17.37
CA LEU A 11 -16.68 -6.43 16.85
C LEU A 11 -16.41 -6.94 15.43
N THR A 12 -17.21 -7.90 14.94
CA THR A 12 -17.03 -8.44 13.58
C THR A 12 -17.35 -7.41 12.49
N LYS A 13 -18.12 -6.38 12.84
CA LYS A 13 -18.45 -5.24 11.97
C LYS A 13 -17.28 -4.27 11.78
N TYR A 14 -16.27 -4.34 12.62
CA TYR A 14 -15.12 -3.45 12.61
C TYR A 14 -13.88 -4.21 12.16
N VAL A 15 -13.64 -4.19 10.85
CA VAL A 15 -12.48 -4.84 10.25
C VAL A 15 -11.50 -3.75 9.82
N PRO A 16 -10.45 -3.50 10.64
CA PRO A 16 -9.42 -2.54 10.27
C PRO A 16 -8.57 -3.08 9.13
N THR A 17 -7.91 -2.20 8.41
CA THR A 17 -6.97 -2.55 7.36
C THR A 17 -5.56 -2.10 7.75
N TRP A 18 -4.59 -2.96 7.50
CA TRP A 18 -3.17 -2.64 7.64
C TRP A 18 -2.42 -3.31 6.48
N ARG A 19 -1.79 -2.49 5.64
CA ARG A 19 -1.10 -2.97 4.45
C ARG A 19 -0.04 -4.03 4.79
N GLY A 20 0.01 -5.11 4.00
CA GLY A 20 0.94 -6.22 4.22
C GLY A 20 0.60 -7.08 5.44
N HIS A 21 -0.61 -6.92 6.00
CA HIS A 21 -1.07 -7.68 7.14
C HIS A 21 -2.51 -8.12 6.95
N THR A 22 -2.78 -9.36 7.25
CA THR A 22 -4.15 -9.90 7.36
C THR A 22 -4.66 -9.70 8.78
N PHE A 23 -5.81 -9.05 8.92
CA PHE A 23 -6.50 -8.96 10.19
C PHE A 23 -6.97 -10.34 10.64
N ILE A 24 -6.52 -10.77 11.85
CA ILE A 24 -6.85 -12.09 12.38
C ILE A 24 -7.89 -12.06 13.50
N GLY A 25 -8.31 -10.88 13.92
CA GLY A 25 -9.39 -10.71 14.88
C GLY A 25 -9.10 -9.71 15.97
N TRP A 26 -10.11 -9.49 16.80
CA TRP A 26 -10.01 -8.67 18.01
C TRP A 26 -9.65 -9.52 19.23
N TYR A 27 -8.92 -8.94 20.17
CA TYR A 27 -8.45 -9.61 21.39
C TYR A 27 -8.69 -8.71 22.60
N SER A 28 -8.96 -9.35 23.75
CA SER A 28 -9.22 -8.63 25.00
C SER A 28 -7.96 -8.09 25.66
N GLU A 29 -6.78 -8.58 25.27
CA GLU A 29 -5.49 -8.17 25.84
C GLU A 29 -4.39 -8.08 24.79
N ARG A 30 -3.33 -7.37 25.14
CA ARG A 30 -2.19 -7.08 24.25
C ARG A 30 -1.38 -8.33 23.86
N SER A 31 -1.44 -9.38 24.68
CA SER A 31 -0.78 -10.66 24.39
C SER A 31 -1.43 -11.45 23.25
N LEU A 32 -2.59 -11.00 22.77
CA LEU A 32 -3.36 -11.64 21.70
C LEU A 32 -3.67 -13.12 21.96
N THR A 33 -4.00 -13.47 23.21
CA THR A 33 -4.32 -14.84 23.60
C THR A 33 -5.82 -15.11 23.53
N ASN A 34 -6.65 -14.16 24.03
CA ASN A 34 -8.10 -14.33 24.09
C ASN A 34 -8.79 -13.53 22.98
N LYS A 35 -9.15 -14.23 21.92
CA LYS A 35 -9.89 -13.66 20.78
C LYS A 35 -11.35 -13.40 21.19
N VAL A 36 -11.88 -12.23 20.79
CA VAL A 36 -13.25 -11.82 21.06
C VAL A 36 -13.95 -11.37 19.78
N SER A 37 -15.21 -11.75 19.62
CA SER A 37 -16.07 -11.31 18.52
C SER A 37 -17.10 -10.28 18.96
N GLU A 38 -17.37 -10.23 20.26
CA GLU A 38 -18.29 -9.28 20.86
C GLU A 38 -17.79 -8.89 22.26
N VAL A 39 -18.18 -7.74 22.74
CA VAL A 39 -17.91 -7.28 24.12
C VAL A 39 -19.16 -6.64 24.71
N TYR A 40 -19.40 -6.87 26.00
CA TYR A 40 -20.43 -6.17 26.73
C TYR A 40 -19.83 -4.94 27.41
N LEU A 41 -20.27 -3.76 27.02
CA LEU A 41 -19.68 -2.50 27.40
C LEU A 41 -20.28 -1.97 28.70
N THR A 42 -19.63 -2.23 29.82
CA THR A 42 -20.03 -1.69 31.15
C THR A 42 -19.13 -0.54 31.61
N ARG A 43 -17.96 -0.37 30.99
CA ARG A 43 -16.95 0.63 31.30
C ARG A 43 -16.10 0.86 30.05
N ASP A 44 -15.20 1.82 30.11
CA ASP A 44 -14.20 1.99 29.06
C ASP A 44 -13.40 0.70 28.89
N LEU A 45 -13.34 0.19 27.67
CA LEU A 45 -12.72 -1.06 27.31
C LEU A 45 -11.77 -0.85 26.14
N THR A 46 -10.59 -1.46 26.21
CA THR A 46 -9.64 -1.50 25.10
C THR A 46 -9.64 -2.90 24.51
N VAL A 47 -9.79 -3.00 23.21
CA VAL A 47 -9.57 -4.23 22.45
C VAL A 47 -8.39 -4.04 21.49
N TYR A 48 -7.68 -5.13 21.23
CA TYR A 48 -6.45 -5.13 20.45
C TYR A 48 -6.68 -5.84 19.13
N ALA A 49 -6.32 -5.20 18.02
CA ALA A 49 -6.34 -5.81 16.71
C ALA A 49 -5.16 -6.78 16.57
N GLY A 50 -5.47 -8.04 16.29
CA GLY A 50 -4.46 -9.03 15.95
C GLY A 50 -4.18 -9.01 14.44
N TRP A 51 -2.90 -9.12 14.09
CA TRP A 51 -2.43 -9.09 12.73
C TRP A 51 -1.47 -10.24 12.45
N ARG A 52 -1.61 -10.83 11.29
CA ARG A 52 -0.61 -11.72 10.72
C ARG A 52 0.07 -10.98 9.57
N VAL A 53 1.39 -10.99 9.54
CA VAL A 53 2.12 -10.51 8.37
C VAL A 53 1.73 -11.37 7.19
N ASP A 54 1.29 -10.77 6.10
CA ASP A 54 1.00 -11.50 4.88
C ASP A 54 2.31 -12.06 4.33
N GLU A 55 2.28 -13.33 3.93
CA GLU A 55 3.39 -13.89 3.17
C GLU A 55 3.47 -13.10 1.85
N ASN A 56 4.42 -12.18 1.81
CA ASN A 56 4.69 -11.45 0.58
C ASN A 56 5.32 -12.45 -0.41
N PRO A 57 4.75 -12.66 -1.59
CA PRO A 57 5.35 -13.54 -2.59
C PRO A 57 6.74 -13.08 -3.03
N ASN A 58 7.12 -11.86 -2.66
CA ASN A 58 8.44 -11.29 -2.92
C ASN A 58 9.43 -11.47 -1.73
N THR A 59 9.02 -12.10 -0.59
CA THR A 59 9.96 -12.43 0.49
C THR A 59 10.84 -13.58 0.05
N GLY A 60 12.13 -13.36 0.01
CA GLY A 60 13.08 -14.39 -0.38
C GLY A 60 14.36 -13.84 -0.99
N ALA A 61 14.95 -14.60 -1.90
CA ALA A 61 16.18 -14.23 -2.57
C ALA A 61 16.02 -12.97 -3.43
N ASN A 62 17.02 -12.10 -3.42
CA ASN A 62 17.11 -10.95 -4.30
C ASN A 62 16.99 -11.38 -5.78
N PRO A 63 15.95 -10.93 -6.52
CA PRO A 63 15.76 -11.29 -7.91
C PRO A 63 16.62 -10.44 -8.86
N PHE A 64 17.21 -9.35 -8.36
CA PHE A 64 17.88 -8.34 -9.18
C PHE A 64 19.36 -8.64 -9.35
N THR A 65 19.81 -8.69 -10.60
CA THR A 65 21.21 -8.93 -10.93
C THR A 65 22.09 -7.67 -10.82
N ASP A 66 21.46 -6.52 -10.78
CA ASP A 66 22.06 -5.18 -10.66
C ASP A 66 22.02 -4.60 -9.24
N VAL A 67 21.65 -5.43 -8.25
CA VAL A 67 21.63 -5.07 -6.82
C VAL A 67 22.36 -6.15 -6.04
N SER A 68 23.45 -5.79 -5.37
CA SER A 68 24.27 -6.69 -4.56
C SER A 68 24.00 -6.46 -3.07
N GLU A 69 24.12 -7.51 -2.25
CA GLU A 69 24.07 -7.41 -0.78
C GLU A 69 25.12 -6.45 -0.18
N LYS A 70 26.16 -6.13 -0.96
CA LYS A 70 27.23 -5.19 -0.57
C LYS A 70 26.89 -3.74 -0.88
N ASP A 71 25.83 -3.48 -1.64
CA ASP A 71 25.41 -2.12 -1.98
C ASP A 71 24.79 -1.45 -0.77
N TRP A 72 25.14 -0.20 -0.53
CA TRP A 72 24.63 0.54 0.62
C TRP A 72 23.09 0.71 0.60
N PHE A 73 22.48 0.66 -0.56
CA PHE A 73 21.03 0.74 -0.77
C PHE A 73 20.33 -0.62 -0.79
N TYR A 74 21.04 -1.74 -0.61
CA TYR A 74 20.46 -3.09 -0.70
C TYR A 74 19.23 -3.26 0.17
N GLY A 75 19.34 -2.86 1.44
CA GLY A 75 18.23 -2.98 2.40
C GLY A 75 17.00 -2.19 1.97
N ASP A 76 17.19 -0.99 1.44
CA ASP A 76 16.09 -0.13 0.98
C ASP A 76 15.42 -0.70 -0.28
N VAL A 77 16.21 -1.21 -1.21
CA VAL A 77 15.70 -1.88 -2.44
C VAL A 77 14.89 -3.11 -2.06
N MET A 78 15.41 -3.96 -1.19
CA MET A 78 14.69 -5.16 -0.75
C MET A 78 13.41 -4.77 0.00
N PHE A 79 13.45 -3.76 0.86
CA PHE A 79 12.28 -3.27 1.55
C PHE A 79 11.17 -2.81 0.58
N VAL A 80 11.47 -1.96 -0.40
CA VAL A 80 10.45 -1.47 -1.33
C VAL A 80 9.97 -2.58 -2.28
N TYR A 81 10.81 -3.55 -2.61
CA TYR A 81 10.44 -4.71 -3.40
C TYR A 81 9.54 -5.67 -2.61
N GLU A 82 9.96 -6.08 -1.43
CA GLU A 82 9.20 -6.97 -0.55
C GLU A 82 7.85 -6.39 -0.14
N ASN A 83 7.75 -5.09 0.00
CA ASN A 83 6.48 -4.40 0.26
C ASN A 83 5.67 -4.09 -1.00
N GLY A 84 6.12 -4.54 -2.18
CA GLY A 84 5.41 -4.35 -3.45
C GLY A 84 5.30 -2.89 -3.88
N LEU A 85 6.13 -2.00 -3.32
CA LEU A 85 6.15 -0.57 -3.66
C LEU A 85 6.84 -0.33 -5.00
N MET A 86 8.02 -0.97 -5.17
CA MET A 86 8.79 -0.94 -6.41
C MET A 86 9.12 -2.37 -6.82
N LEU A 87 8.84 -2.74 -8.05
CA LEU A 87 9.02 -4.11 -8.55
C LEU A 87 10.21 -4.25 -9.52
N GLY A 88 11.01 -3.20 -9.64
CA GLY A 88 12.09 -3.11 -10.60
C GLY A 88 11.62 -2.64 -11.98
N THR A 89 12.58 -2.44 -12.88
CA THR A 89 12.35 -2.05 -14.29
C THR A 89 12.16 -3.27 -15.19
N SER A 90 12.59 -4.45 -14.71
CA SER A 90 12.32 -5.75 -15.31
C SER A 90 12.26 -6.83 -14.24
N LYS A 91 12.07 -8.10 -14.65
CA LYS A 91 12.06 -9.23 -13.70
C LYS A 91 13.38 -9.42 -12.97
N THR A 92 14.49 -8.96 -13.55
CA THR A 92 15.84 -9.18 -13.02
C THR A 92 16.66 -7.90 -12.85
N LEU A 93 16.07 -6.74 -13.09
CA LEU A 93 16.73 -5.44 -12.95
C LEU A 93 15.88 -4.49 -12.12
N PHE A 94 16.49 -3.90 -11.11
CA PHE A 94 15.90 -2.83 -10.31
C PHE A 94 16.17 -1.45 -10.88
N SER A 95 17.35 -1.28 -11.48
CA SER A 95 17.90 -0.03 -12.04
C SER A 95 18.09 1.06 -10.97
N PRO A 96 18.88 0.79 -9.91
CA PRO A 96 19.00 1.69 -8.75
C PRO A 96 19.61 3.06 -9.09
N HIS A 97 20.33 3.15 -10.23
CA HIS A 97 20.92 4.40 -10.72
C HIS A 97 20.08 5.05 -11.84
N GLY A 98 18.92 4.47 -12.14
CA GLY A 98 17.99 5.02 -13.11
C GLY A 98 17.27 6.26 -12.60
N THR A 99 16.85 7.11 -13.52
CA THR A 99 16.04 8.29 -13.17
C THR A 99 14.61 7.86 -12.85
N ALA A 100 14.10 8.29 -11.71
CA ALA A 100 12.70 8.09 -11.38
C ALA A 100 11.81 9.00 -12.24
N THR A 101 10.74 8.44 -12.79
CA THR A 101 9.78 9.19 -13.58
C THR A 101 8.55 9.59 -12.78
N ARG A 102 7.78 10.54 -13.28
CA ARG A 102 6.52 10.98 -12.66
C ARG A 102 5.51 9.82 -12.56
N GLY A 103 5.44 8.96 -13.58
CA GLY A 103 4.62 7.74 -13.56
C GLY A 103 5.06 6.75 -12.48
N MET A 104 6.38 6.58 -12.26
CA MET A 104 6.91 5.75 -11.17
C MET A 104 6.49 6.30 -9.81
N MET A 105 6.66 7.60 -9.59
CA MET A 105 6.28 8.22 -8.32
C MET A 105 4.78 8.10 -8.03
N ALA A 106 3.93 8.39 -9.01
CA ALA A 106 2.48 8.21 -8.87
C ALA A 106 2.14 6.77 -8.50
N THR A 107 2.81 5.79 -9.12
CA THR A 107 2.59 4.36 -8.85
C THR A 107 3.05 3.95 -7.44
N ILE A 108 4.17 4.47 -6.97
CA ILE A 108 4.65 4.22 -5.60
C ILE A 108 3.63 4.74 -4.58
N LEU A 109 3.20 5.98 -4.71
CA LEU A 109 2.22 6.59 -3.82
C LEU A 109 0.88 5.83 -3.84
N TRP A 110 0.41 5.46 -5.03
CA TRP A 110 -0.80 4.67 -5.19
C TRP A 110 -0.71 3.29 -4.52
N ARG A 111 0.43 2.61 -4.65
CA ARG A 111 0.69 1.33 -3.99
C ARG A 111 0.80 1.48 -2.48
N MET A 112 1.35 2.58 -1.98
CA MET A 112 1.39 2.89 -0.54
C MET A 112 -0.01 2.98 0.06
N GLU A 113 -1.00 3.43 -0.71
CA GLU A 113 -2.41 3.50 -0.30
C GLU A 113 -3.19 2.20 -0.58
N GLY A 114 -2.50 1.12 -0.95
CA GLY A 114 -3.13 -0.19 -1.20
C GLY A 114 -3.73 -0.34 -2.60
N SER A 115 -3.29 0.47 -3.55
CA SER A 115 -3.71 0.41 -4.96
C SER A 115 -5.24 0.55 -5.16
N PRO A 116 -5.89 1.58 -4.61
CA PRO A 116 -7.32 1.76 -4.74
C PRO A 116 -7.71 2.01 -6.20
N ALA A 117 -8.82 1.41 -6.65
CA ALA A 117 -9.32 1.66 -7.99
C ALA A 117 -9.67 3.14 -8.18
N PRO A 118 -9.26 3.79 -9.29
CA PRO A 118 -9.68 5.14 -9.59
C PRO A 118 -11.20 5.19 -9.80
N LYS A 119 -11.83 6.31 -9.41
CA LYS A 119 -13.28 6.50 -9.49
C LYS A 119 -13.72 7.05 -10.83
N GLY A 120 -12.85 7.84 -11.47
CA GLY A 120 -13.12 8.53 -12.72
C GLY A 120 -12.33 7.95 -13.89
N LYS A 121 -12.35 8.69 -14.99
CA LYS A 121 -11.61 8.35 -16.20
C LYS A 121 -10.36 9.21 -16.29
N ASN A 122 -9.28 8.62 -16.81
CA ASN A 122 -8.10 9.36 -17.16
C ASN A 122 -8.42 10.47 -18.20
N SER A 123 -8.02 11.69 -17.90
CA SER A 123 -8.18 12.85 -18.78
C SER A 123 -6.91 13.17 -19.60
N PHE A 124 -5.78 12.52 -19.27
CA PHE A 124 -4.50 12.81 -19.90
C PHE A 124 -4.33 12.02 -21.21
N THR A 125 -4.05 12.72 -22.28
CA THR A 125 -3.89 12.12 -23.63
C THR A 125 -2.58 11.35 -23.81
N ASP A 126 -1.58 11.63 -22.95
CA ASP A 126 -0.28 10.98 -22.91
C ASP A 126 -0.19 9.83 -21.87
N VAL A 127 -1.31 9.51 -21.23
CA VAL A 127 -1.46 8.36 -20.33
C VAL A 127 -2.33 7.32 -21.01
N GLU A 128 -1.69 6.40 -21.72
CA GLU A 128 -2.38 5.33 -22.46
C GLU A 128 -3.05 4.33 -21.50
N ALA A 129 -4.29 3.96 -21.81
CA ALA A 129 -5.04 3.00 -21.02
C ALA A 129 -4.34 1.63 -21.01
N GLY A 130 -4.32 0.98 -19.83
CA GLY A 130 -3.67 -0.33 -19.67
C GLY A 130 -2.16 -0.27 -19.44
N ARG A 131 -1.54 0.90 -19.47
CA ARG A 131 -0.16 1.06 -19.00
C ARG A 131 -0.11 0.85 -17.47
N TRP A 132 1.01 0.34 -17.00
CA TRP A 132 1.23 0.00 -15.59
C TRP A 132 1.03 1.16 -14.59
N TYR A 133 1.16 2.40 -15.07
CA TYR A 133 0.98 3.63 -14.31
C TYR A 133 -0.40 4.27 -14.48
N ALA A 134 -1.24 3.79 -15.42
CA ALA A 134 -2.44 4.51 -15.82
C ALA A 134 -3.46 4.70 -14.67
N ASP A 135 -3.75 3.64 -13.92
CA ASP A 135 -4.66 3.71 -12.77
C ASP A 135 -4.08 4.57 -11.64
N ALA A 136 -2.77 4.45 -11.41
CA ALA A 136 -2.08 5.22 -10.40
C ALA A 136 -2.10 6.72 -10.68
N ILE A 137 -1.86 7.12 -11.92
CA ILE A 137 -1.91 8.51 -12.35
C ILE A 137 -3.33 9.05 -12.24
N THR A 138 -4.33 8.28 -12.70
CA THR A 138 -5.73 8.67 -12.61
C THR A 138 -6.13 8.89 -11.14
N TRP A 139 -5.82 7.94 -10.26
CA TRP A 139 -6.05 8.05 -8.83
C TRP A 139 -5.33 9.24 -8.19
N ALA A 140 -4.05 9.44 -8.52
CA ALA A 140 -3.28 10.55 -7.96
C ALA A 140 -3.83 11.91 -8.36
N ALA A 141 -4.29 12.05 -9.60
CA ALA A 141 -4.93 13.28 -10.08
C ALA A 141 -6.29 13.53 -9.41
N GLU A 142 -7.14 12.52 -9.27
CA GLU A 142 -8.43 12.61 -8.59
C GLU A 142 -8.32 13.04 -7.13
N ASN A 143 -7.27 12.62 -6.46
CA ASN A 143 -7.03 12.92 -5.04
C ASN A 143 -6.15 14.17 -4.83
N GLY A 144 -5.80 14.88 -5.90
CA GLY A 144 -4.98 16.10 -5.82
C GLY A 144 -3.52 15.85 -5.36
N ILE A 145 -3.04 14.60 -5.47
CA ILE A 145 -1.69 14.21 -5.05
C ILE A 145 -0.68 14.61 -6.13
N PHE A 146 -1.06 14.41 -7.39
CA PHE A 146 -0.23 14.75 -8.55
C PHE A 146 -1.04 15.47 -9.60
N ALA A 147 -0.62 16.66 -9.99
CA ALA A 147 -1.23 17.39 -11.09
C ALA A 147 -0.50 17.09 -12.42
N GLY A 148 -1.24 17.17 -13.53
CA GLY A 148 -0.63 17.23 -14.85
C GLY A 148 0.07 18.57 -15.11
N TYR A 149 0.85 18.63 -16.16
CA TYR A 149 1.39 19.90 -16.67
C TYR A 149 0.28 20.79 -17.24
N SER A 150 -0.77 20.14 -17.75
CA SER A 150 -2.00 20.78 -18.22
C SER A 150 -3.19 19.86 -17.92
N MET A 151 -4.39 20.25 -18.34
CA MET A 151 -5.62 19.46 -18.18
C MET A 151 -5.57 18.13 -18.95
N ASP A 152 -4.73 18.03 -19.98
CA ASP A 152 -4.65 16.90 -20.90
C ASP A 152 -3.24 16.27 -21.01
N LYS A 153 -2.26 16.76 -20.24
CA LYS A 153 -0.87 16.29 -20.25
C LYS A 153 -0.33 16.03 -18.85
N PHE A 154 0.13 14.82 -18.61
CA PHE A 154 0.74 14.40 -17.34
C PHE A 154 2.26 14.34 -17.38
N GLY A 155 2.85 13.86 -18.47
CA GLY A 155 4.29 13.57 -18.60
C GLY A 155 4.72 12.34 -17.82
N PRO A 156 4.15 11.13 -18.05
CA PRO A 156 4.42 9.95 -17.22
C PRO A 156 5.88 9.49 -17.24
N ASP A 157 6.56 9.70 -18.36
CA ASP A 157 7.95 9.28 -18.58
C ASP A 157 8.96 10.40 -18.26
N ASP A 158 8.51 11.58 -17.92
CA ASP A 158 9.38 12.69 -17.56
C ASP A 158 10.03 12.47 -16.20
N PRO A 159 11.28 12.90 -16.02
CA PRO A 159 11.97 12.81 -14.73
C PRO A 159 11.27 13.66 -13.66
N ILE A 160 11.41 13.23 -12.42
CA ILE A 160 10.88 13.93 -11.25
C ILE A 160 11.99 14.65 -10.53
#